data_43bd6cf560435f3c12d1b6eecbb67b13
#
_entry.id   43bd6cf560435f3c12d1b6eecbb67b13
#
_cell.length_a   1.000
_cell.length_b   1.000
_cell.length_c   1.000
_cell.angle_alpha   90.00
_cell.angle_beta   90.00
_cell.angle_gamma   90.00
#
_symmetry.space_group_name_H-M   'P 1'
#
loop_
_entity.id
_entity.type
_entity.pdbx_description
1 polymer ?
#
loop_
_entity_poly.entity_id
_entity_poly.type
_entity_poly.pdbx_seq_one_letter_code
_entity_poly.pdbx_strand_id
1 'polypeptide(L)'
;MCAQLSSDFGIYAARVNNGSPARKKDEFANADAEKWFAFRRLLEKREVILPVDGELLKQLSSRRLQYDSKARIQLEPKESMRARGLSSPDRADAVIGAAVMSLPGFSGSVTLDTLAGIQFGRPRGGRALFDIEPVTFD
;
A
#
# COMPACT_ATOMS: atom_id res chain seq x y z
N MET A 1 -15.96 8.36 10.44
CA MET A 1 -15.96 6.95 9.97
C MET A 1 -14.91 6.07 10.66
N CYS A 2 -13.60 6.39 10.66
CA CYS A 2 -12.59 5.55 11.35
C CYS A 2 -12.82 5.42 12.88
N ALA A 3 -13.22 6.51 13.54
CA ALA A 3 -13.54 6.49 14.97
C ALA A 3 -14.76 5.61 15.29
N GLN A 4 -15.77 5.60 14.43
CA GLN A 4 -16.97 4.76 14.59
C GLN A 4 -16.65 3.28 14.42
N LEU A 5 -15.78 2.90 13.46
CA LEU A 5 -15.36 1.51 13.31
C LEU A 5 -14.60 1.00 14.53
N SER A 6 -13.84 1.87 15.19
CA SER A 6 -13.12 1.50 16.40
C SER A 6 -14.06 1.36 17.61
N SER A 7 -15.04 2.27 17.78
CA SER A 7 -15.98 2.23 18.91
C SER A 7 -17.03 1.13 18.79
N ASP A 8 -17.58 0.92 17.58
CA ASP A 8 -18.75 0.06 17.41
C ASP A 8 -18.36 -1.40 17.12
N PHE A 9 -17.20 -1.63 16.53
CA PHE A 9 -16.78 -2.96 16.09
C PHE A 9 -15.43 -3.40 16.64
N GLY A 10 -14.75 -2.59 17.45
CA GLY A 10 -13.40 -2.89 17.94
C GLY A 10 -12.35 -2.99 16.84
N ILE A 11 -12.64 -2.47 15.64
CA ILE A 11 -11.74 -2.52 14.49
C ILE A 11 -10.85 -1.29 14.50
N TYR A 12 -9.54 -1.49 14.66
CA TYR A 12 -8.58 -0.41 14.51
C TYR A 12 -8.44 -0.01 13.05
N ALA A 13 -8.86 1.21 12.71
CA ALA A 13 -8.74 1.77 11.37
C ALA A 13 -7.75 2.94 11.37
N ALA A 14 -6.60 2.76 10.75
CA ALA A 14 -5.63 3.82 10.53
C ALA A 14 -6.03 4.68 9.34
N ARG A 15 -6.04 6.01 9.53
CA ARG A 15 -6.28 6.95 8.43
C ARG A 15 -5.01 7.15 7.63
N VAL A 16 -5.05 6.80 6.35
CA VAL A 16 -3.95 7.03 5.41
C VAL A 16 -4.26 8.29 4.58
N ASN A 17 -3.42 9.32 4.71
CA ASN A 17 -3.53 10.54 3.91
C ASN A 17 -2.36 10.63 2.92
N ASN A 18 -2.67 10.47 1.63
CA ASN A 18 -1.68 10.51 0.55
C ASN A 18 -1.08 11.91 0.33
N GLY A 19 -1.81 12.96 0.68
CA GLY A 19 -1.33 14.34 0.59
C GLY A 19 -0.44 14.79 1.76
N SER A 20 -0.23 13.96 2.77
CA SER A 20 0.67 14.29 3.89
C SER A 20 2.11 14.49 3.41
N PRO A 21 2.93 15.27 4.14
CA PRO A 21 4.36 15.35 3.86
C PRO A 21 5.02 13.97 3.91
N ALA A 22 6.00 13.75 3.04
CA ALA A 22 6.85 12.59 3.09
C ALA A 22 7.66 12.58 4.40
N ARG A 23 8.05 11.40 4.87
CA ARG A 23 9.00 11.24 5.99
C ARG A 23 10.39 11.67 5.56
N LYS A 24 10.80 11.24 4.36
CA LYS A 24 12.03 11.67 3.70
C LYS A 24 11.75 12.85 2.79
N LYS A 25 11.61 14.03 3.40
CA LYS A 25 11.21 15.28 2.70
C LYS A 25 12.22 15.77 1.66
N ASP A 26 13.48 15.33 1.77
CA ASP A 26 14.54 15.70 0.82
C ASP A 26 14.48 14.84 -0.45
N GLU A 27 13.94 13.62 -0.36
CA GLU A 27 13.87 12.65 -1.45
C GLU A 27 12.50 12.68 -2.16
N PHE A 28 11.41 12.82 -1.39
CA PHE A 28 10.04 12.71 -1.89
C PHE A 28 9.23 13.98 -1.67
N ALA A 29 8.41 14.34 -2.66
CA ALA A 29 7.54 15.50 -2.59
C ALA A 29 6.38 15.32 -1.58
N ASN A 30 5.86 14.11 -1.44
CA ASN A 30 4.76 13.77 -0.54
C ASN A 30 4.79 12.30 -0.12
N ALA A 31 3.93 11.94 0.84
CA ALA A 31 3.81 10.58 1.37
C ALA A 31 3.35 9.56 0.33
N ASP A 32 2.60 9.98 -0.69
CA ASP A 32 2.15 9.10 -1.78
C ASP A 32 3.33 8.60 -2.60
N ALA A 33 4.22 9.51 -3.03
CA ALA A 33 5.43 9.15 -3.76
C ALA A 33 6.34 8.23 -2.93
N GLU A 34 6.52 8.52 -1.63
CA GLU A 34 7.32 7.70 -0.73
C GLU A 34 6.76 6.28 -0.60
N LYS A 35 5.43 6.11 -0.45
CA LYS A 35 4.77 4.79 -0.39
C LYS A 35 4.92 3.99 -1.67
N TRP A 36 4.71 4.60 -2.83
CA TRP A 36 4.89 3.94 -4.13
C TRP A 36 6.33 3.44 -4.31
N PHE A 37 7.32 4.24 -3.91
CA PHE A 37 8.72 3.83 -3.96
C PHE A 37 9.07 2.74 -2.96
N ALA A 38 8.51 2.80 -1.75
CA ALA A 38 8.67 1.72 -0.78
C ALA A 38 8.10 0.41 -1.31
N PHE A 39 6.92 0.45 -1.91
CA PHE A 39 6.28 -0.71 -2.54
C PHE A 39 7.09 -1.26 -3.71
N ARG A 40 7.63 -0.39 -4.57
CA ARG A 40 8.53 -0.80 -5.65
C ARG A 40 9.73 -1.59 -5.11
N ARG A 41 10.34 -1.14 -4.01
CA ARG A 41 11.46 -1.85 -3.36
C ARG A 41 11.06 -3.24 -2.85
N LEU A 42 9.82 -3.38 -2.33
CA LEU A 42 9.29 -4.69 -1.93
C LEU A 42 9.17 -5.64 -3.14
N LEU A 43 8.69 -5.14 -4.27
CA LEU A 43 8.60 -5.91 -5.52
C LEU A 43 9.98 -6.32 -6.05
N GLU A 44 10.95 -5.39 -6.06
CA GLU A 44 12.33 -5.64 -6.49
C GLU A 44 13.00 -6.73 -5.64
N LYS A 45 12.72 -6.75 -4.34
CA LYS A 45 13.21 -7.76 -3.40
C LYS A 45 12.38 -9.04 -3.39
N ARG A 46 11.28 -9.11 -4.13
CA ARG A 46 10.31 -10.23 -4.14
C ARG A 46 9.70 -10.52 -2.77
N GLU A 47 9.51 -9.47 -1.96
CA GLU A 47 8.91 -9.56 -0.62
C GLU A 47 7.37 -9.44 -0.65
N VAL A 48 6.78 -9.23 -1.83
CA VAL A 48 5.33 -9.13 -2.05
C VAL A 48 4.91 -10.03 -3.20
N ILE A 49 3.86 -10.80 -2.99
CA ILE A 49 3.18 -11.58 -4.02
C ILE A 49 1.89 -10.84 -4.38
N LEU A 50 1.73 -10.52 -5.65
CA LEU A 50 0.53 -9.87 -6.15
C LEU A 50 -0.48 -10.89 -6.67
N PRO A 51 -1.79 -10.64 -6.49
CA PRO A 51 -2.81 -11.45 -7.16
C PRO A 51 -2.72 -11.25 -8.68
N VAL A 52 -3.14 -12.26 -9.43
CA VAL A 52 -3.26 -12.18 -10.89
C VAL A 52 -4.50 -11.34 -11.23
N ASP A 53 -4.33 -10.03 -11.24
CA ASP A 53 -5.37 -9.03 -11.56
C ASP A 53 -4.83 -8.07 -12.62
N GLY A 54 -5.34 -8.18 -13.85
CA GLY A 54 -4.89 -7.37 -14.99
C GLY A 54 -5.14 -5.87 -14.78
N GLU A 55 -6.21 -5.48 -14.10
CA GLU A 55 -6.48 -4.07 -13.81
C GLU A 55 -5.52 -3.51 -12.75
N LEU A 56 -5.20 -4.29 -11.72
CA LEU A 56 -4.18 -3.91 -10.74
C LEU A 56 -2.81 -3.72 -11.41
N LEU A 57 -2.39 -4.67 -12.24
CA LEU A 57 -1.11 -4.59 -12.96
C LEU A 57 -1.06 -3.38 -13.89
N LYS A 58 -2.16 -3.09 -14.61
CA LYS A 58 -2.29 -1.89 -15.43
C LYS A 58 -2.17 -0.61 -14.62
N GLN A 59 -2.83 -0.52 -13.47
CA GLN A 59 -2.75 0.64 -12.59
C GLN A 59 -1.34 0.83 -12.00
N LEU A 60 -0.68 -0.25 -11.57
CA LEU A 60 0.68 -0.20 -11.04
C LEU A 60 1.71 0.26 -12.10
N SER A 61 1.52 -0.09 -13.37
CA SER A 61 2.46 0.23 -14.45
C SER A 61 2.17 1.54 -15.19
N SER A 62 0.97 2.11 -15.03
CA SER A 62 0.54 3.26 -15.84
C SER A 62 0.91 4.63 -15.27
N ARG A 63 1.17 4.73 -13.97
CA ARG A 63 1.46 6.00 -13.30
C ARG A 63 2.89 6.43 -13.52
N ARG A 64 3.10 7.65 -14.00
CA ARG A 64 4.41 8.19 -14.34
C ARG A 64 5.10 8.79 -13.13
N LEU A 65 6.42 8.64 -13.11
CA LEU A 65 7.29 9.31 -12.17
C LEU A 65 7.67 10.69 -12.73
N GLN A 66 7.68 11.68 -11.86
CA GLN A 66 8.08 13.05 -12.16
C GLN A 66 9.02 13.57 -11.08
N TYR A 67 9.63 14.71 -11.32
CA TYR A 67 10.40 15.44 -10.32
C TYR A 67 9.79 16.82 -10.13
N ASP A 68 9.74 17.27 -8.89
CA ASP A 68 9.30 18.64 -8.59
C ASP A 68 10.43 19.66 -8.80
N SER A 69 10.14 20.94 -8.57
CA SER A 69 11.11 22.04 -8.72
C SER A 69 12.33 21.94 -7.80
N LYS A 70 12.27 21.09 -6.77
CA LYS A 70 13.36 20.80 -5.83
C LYS A 70 14.06 19.47 -6.13
N ALA A 71 13.85 18.91 -7.34
CA ALA A 71 14.36 17.61 -7.76
C ALA A 71 13.94 16.43 -6.87
N ARG A 72 12.84 16.56 -6.12
CA ARG A 72 12.28 15.47 -5.32
C ARG A 72 11.36 14.62 -6.17
N ILE A 73 11.32 13.33 -5.85
CA ILE A 73 10.48 12.36 -6.52
C ILE A 73 9.00 12.67 -6.25
N GLN A 74 8.23 12.81 -7.32
CA GLN A 74 6.80 13.03 -7.31
C GLN A 74 6.12 12.05 -8.28
N LEU A 75 4.89 11.65 -7.96
CA LEU A 75 4.08 10.89 -8.90
C LEU A 75 3.21 11.82 -9.72
N GLU A 76 2.91 11.38 -10.93
CA GLU A 76 1.96 12.05 -11.81
C GLU A 76 0.64 12.31 -11.08
N PRO A 77 0.12 13.55 -11.11
CA PRO A 77 -1.18 13.88 -10.55
C PRO A 77 -2.32 13.06 -11.20
N LYS A 78 -3.35 12.74 -10.43
CA LYS A 78 -4.51 11.98 -10.94
C LYS A 78 -5.24 12.71 -12.08
N GLU A 79 -5.19 14.04 -12.08
CA GLU A 79 -5.72 14.90 -13.15
C GLU A 79 -4.97 14.67 -14.47
N SER A 80 -3.66 14.58 -14.43
CA SER A 80 -2.82 14.28 -15.60
C SER A 80 -3.07 12.87 -16.13
N MET A 81 -3.28 11.89 -15.23
CA MET A 81 -3.67 10.53 -15.62
C MET A 81 -5.01 10.53 -16.36
N ARG A 82 -6.01 11.25 -15.85
CA ARG A 82 -7.33 11.38 -16.48
C ARG A 82 -7.24 12.06 -17.85
N ALA A 83 -6.40 13.09 -17.99
CA ALA A 83 -6.15 13.75 -19.27
C ALA A 83 -5.56 12.79 -20.34
N ARG A 84 -4.85 11.73 -19.90
CA ARG A 84 -4.37 10.64 -20.75
C ARG A 84 -5.37 9.51 -20.96
N GLY A 85 -6.62 9.66 -20.50
CA GLY A 85 -7.67 8.64 -20.61
C GLY A 85 -7.51 7.48 -19.62
N LEU A 86 -6.76 7.67 -18.53
CA LEU A 86 -6.57 6.64 -17.50
C LEU A 86 -7.54 6.86 -16.32
N SER A 87 -8.03 5.77 -15.75
CA SER A 87 -8.79 5.81 -14.51
C SER A 87 -7.89 6.07 -13.30
N SER A 88 -8.51 6.45 -12.17
CA SER A 88 -7.81 6.56 -10.89
C SER A 88 -7.19 5.21 -10.48
N PRO A 89 -5.95 5.18 -9.98
CA PRO A 89 -5.27 3.94 -9.60
C PRO A 89 -5.71 3.44 -8.21
N ASP A 90 -7.00 3.34 -7.96
CA ASP A 90 -7.56 3.09 -6.64
C ASP A 90 -7.20 1.70 -6.09
N ARG A 91 -7.14 0.67 -6.96
CA ARG A 91 -6.70 -0.68 -6.56
C ARG A 91 -5.22 -0.68 -6.21
N ALA A 92 -4.39 -0.01 -7.01
CA ALA A 92 -2.97 0.12 -6.73
C ALA A 92 -2.72 0.89 -5.43
N ASP A 93 -3.41 2.03 -5.22
CA ASP A 93 -3.29 2.82 -3.99
C ASP A 93 -3.70 1.99 -2.74
N ALA A 94 -4.74 1.15 -2.85
CA ALA A 94 -5.18 0.28 -1.76
C ALA A 94 -4.14 -0.82 -1.43
N VAL A 95 -3.64 -1.51 -2.45
CA VAL A 95 -2.63 -2.58 -2.28
C VAL A 95 -1.32 -2.01 -1.73
N ILE A 96 -0.86 -0.89 -2.28
CA ILE A 96 0.35 -0.20 -1.82
C ILE A 96 0.18 0.26 -0.38
N GLY A 97 -0.97 0.86 -0.04
CA GLY A 97 -1.29 1.26 1.31
C GLY A 97 -1.22 0.09 2.30
N ALA A 98 -1.86 -1.04 1.97
CA ALA A 98 -1.86 -2.23 2.80
C ALA A 98 -0.44 -2.81 2.99
N ALA A 99 0.32 -2.97 1.91
CA ALA A 99 1.66 -3.54 1.96
C ALA A 99 2.67 -2.66 2.71
N VAL A 100 2.64 -1.34 2.45
CA VAL A 100 3.63 -0.42 3.00
C VAL A 100 3.33 -0.07 4.46
N MET A 101 2.05 -0.02 4.86
CA MET A 101 1.69 0.22 6.27
C MET A 101 2.14 -0.90 7.21
N SER A 102 2.46 -2.08 6.68
CA SER A 102 3.06 -3.19 7.43
C SER A 102 4.56 -3.00 7.70
N LEU A 103 5.20 -2.04 7.03
CA LEU A 103 6.63 -1.80 7.18
C LEU A 103 6.94 -0.94 8.42
N PRO A 104 8.05 -1.23 9.14
CA PRO A 104 8.52 -0.38 10.22
C PRO A 104 8.65 1.08 9.78
N GLY A 105 8.02 1.97 10.54
CA GLY A 105 8.09 3.40 10.31
C GLY A 105 7.05 3.98 9.32
N PHE A 106 6.24 3.19 8.64
CA PHE A 106 5.08 3.67 7.88
C PHE A 106 3.79 3.55 8.71
N SER A 107 3.72 2.60 9.64
CA SER A 107 2.59 2.51 10.57
C SER A 107 2.73 3.62 11.62
N GLY A 108 1.78 4.53 11.68
CA GLY A 108 1.59 5.35 12.85
C GLY A 108 1.22 4.44 14.02
N SER A 109 2.17 4.23 14.94
CA SER A 109 1.97 3.59 16.26
C SER A 109 1.16 2.29 16.32
N VAL A 110 1.19 1.45 15.29
CA VAL A 110 0.74 0.07 15.44
C VAL A 110 1.95 -0.74 15.88
N THR A 111 2.10 -0.92 17.19
CA THR A 111 3.10 -1.83 17.74
C THR A 111 2.68 -3.28 17.43
N LEU A 112 3.66 -4.18 17.30
CA LEU A 112 3.40 -5.63 17.13
C LEU A 112 2.47 -6.18 18.24
N ASP A 113 2.48 -5.59 19.43
CA ASP A 113 1.58 -5.92 20.52
C ASP A 113 0.10 -5.64 20.19
N THR A 114 -0.18 -4.62 19.37
CA THR A 114 -1.55 -4.34 18.91
C THR A 114 -2.00 -5.39 17.88
N LEU A 115 -1.08 -5.95 17.09
CA LEU A 115 -1.38 -7.03 16.14
C LEU A 115 -1.52 -8.39 16.85
N ALA A 116 -0.83 -8.63 17.94
CA ALA A 116 -0.95 -9.85 18.74
C ALA A 116 -2.34 -10.02 19.39
N GLY A 117 -3.08 -8.90 19.58
CA GLY A 117 -4.45 -8.91 20.08
C GLY A 117 -5.52 -9.13 18.99
N ILE A 118 -5.17 -9.04 17.71
CA ILE A 118 -6.10 -9.29 16.61
C ILE A 118 -6.14 -10.79 16.35
N GLN A 119 -7.04 -11.48 17.00
CA GLN A 119 -7.40 -12.86 16.62
C GLN A 119 -8.17 -12.77 15.28
N PHE A 120 -7.49 -13.04 14.19
CA PHE A 120 -8.17 -13.39 12.94
C PHE A 120 -8.93 -14.69 13.20
N GLY A 121 -10.25 -14.57 13.35
CA GLY A 121 -11.10 -15.74 13.48
C GLY A 121 -10.82 -16.68 12.30
N ARG A 122 -10.38 -17.90 12.57
CA ARG A 122 -10.22 -18.91 11.54
C ARG A 122 -11.55 -19.06 10.80
N PRO A 123 -11.58 -18.91 9.47
CA PRO A 123 -12.79 -19.19 8.72
C PRO A 123 -13.16 -20.65 8.99
N ARG A 124 -14.37 -20.87 9.47
CA ARG A 124 -14.90 -22.23 9.66
C ARG A 124 -14.91 -22.92 8.29
N GLY A 125 -14.00 -23.87 8.08
CA GLY A 125 -14.01 -24.80 6.95
C GLY A 125 -13.26 -24.39 5.68
N GLY A 126 -12.35 -23.41 5.72
CA GLY A 126 -11.48 -23.06 4.58
C GLY A 126 -10.00 -23.27 4.90
N ARG A 127 -9.22 -23.72 3.92
CA ARG A 127 -7.74 -23.72 3.99
C ARG A 127 -7.28 -22.29 4.29
N ALA A 128 -6.31 -22.16 5.20
CA ALA A 128 -5.71 -20.85 5.48
C ALA A 128 -5.14 -20.27 4.18
N LEU A 129 -5.37 -18.98 3.93
CA LEU A 129 -4.95 -18.27 2.71
C LEU A 129 -3.41 -18.23 2.54
N PHE A 130 -2.66 -18.76 3.51
CA PHE A 130 -1.20 -18.73 3.60
C PHE A 130 -0.54 -20.12 3.61
N ASP A 131 -1.29 -21.20 3.44
CA ASP A 131 -0.72 -22.54 3.22
C ASP A 131 -0.34 -22.68 1.72
N ILE A 132 0.64 -21.90 1.29
CA ILE A 132 1.29 -22.11 0.01
C ILE A 132 2.45 -23.07 0.27
N GLU A 133 2.29 -24.32 -0.15
CA GLU A 133 3.39 -25.27 -0.19
C GLU A 133 4.54 -24.71 -1.03
N PRO A 134 5.80 -24.84 -0.58
CA PRO A 134 6.93 -24.39 -1.37
C PRO A 134 6.96 -25.16 -2.69
N VAL A 135 6.92 -24.42 -3.81
CA VAL A 135 7.13 -24.99 -5.14
C VAL A 135 8.58 -25.42 -5.23
N THR A 136 8.85 -26.70 -5.19
CA THR A 136 10.16 -27.26 -5.50
C THR A 136 10.29 -27.32 -7.03
N PHE A 137 11.25 -26.57 -7.55
CA PHE A 137 11.67 -26.70 -8.95
C PHE A 137 12.72 -27.82 -9.02
N ASP A 138 12.39 -28.87 -9.72
CA ASP A 138 13.37 -29.86 -10.21
C ASP A 138 14.14 -29.29 -11.38
#